data_a6738cd617fc6747d23ce33f2a0e0553
#
_entry.id   a6738cd617fc6747d23ce33f2a0e0553
#
_cell.length_a   1.000
_cell.length_b   1.000
_cell.length_c   1.000
_cell.angle_alpha   90.00
_cell.angle_beta   90.00
_cell.angle_gamma   90.00
#
_symmetry.space_group_name_H-M   'P 1'
#
loop_
_entity.id
_entity.type
_entity.pdbx_description
1 polymer ?
#
loop_
_entity_poly.entity_id
_entity_poly.type
_entity_poly.pdbx_seq_one_letter_code
_entity_poly.pdbx_strand_id
1 'polypeptide(L)'
;DAAPEDVWGYIFINHNGKYLERLERTGYKGRLFLIVFESALVQPDNWLPETRCRYSAVFSWENPGGGSSGQPERFLFFWPNPLSLAEQPLPFSERKKLCVLMAANKWKRRPNELYTERFRAILWFMKHHPEDFDLYGYDWNISPAKKLVEHVRNAWRSFRGTQVRPIDVSPVYRGSVSVKKDILKNYRFCICYENAENFPGYITEKIFDCFIAGVVPVYLGWDGAGRFIPENTFIDKRHYPDYESLYNYLAAMGE
;
A
#
# COMPACT_ATOMS: atom_id res chain seq x y z
N ASP A 1 25.28 -3.82 18.81
CA ASP A 1 25.24 -4.77 17.69
C ASP A 1 25.88 -6.07 18.20
N ALA A 2 25.06 -7.14 18.35
CA ALA A 2 25.57 -8.45 18.77
C ALA A 2 26.43 -9.07 17.65
N ALA A 3 27.44 -9.84 18.02
CA ALA A 3 28.21 -10.61 17.05
C ALA A 3 27.30 -11.66 16.41
N PRO A 4 27.50 -12.03 15.12
CA PRO A 4 26.62 -12.99 14.44
C PRO A 4 26.48 -14.33 15.16
N GLU A 5 27.52 -14.79 15.85
CA GLU A 5 27.52 -16.04 16.63
C GLU A 5 26.61 -15.99 17.87
N ASP A 6 26.33 -14.81 18.40
CA ASP A 6 25.48 -14.61 19.57
C ASP A 6 23.99 -14.48 19.23
N VAL A 7 23.64 -14.50 17.92
CA VAL A 7 22.29 -14.29 17.44
C VAL A 7 21.65 -15.62 17.04
N TRP A 8 20.56 -16.00 17.71
CA TRP A 8 19.82 -17.24 17.44
C TRP A 8 19.15 -17.26 16.06
N GLY A 9 18.68 -16.10 15.57
CA GLY A 9 18.02 -16.00 14.27
C GLY A 9 17.89 -14.56 13.80
N TYR A 10 17.80 -14.38 12.49
CA TYR A 10 17.52 -13.09 11.85
C TYR A 10 16.14 -13.10 11.21
N ILE A 11 15.40 -12.01 11.37
CA ILE A 11 14.11 -11.76 10.74
C ILE A 11 14.32 -10.74 9.61
N PHE A 12 13.98 -11.14 8.40
CA PHE A 12 13.96 -10.27 7.23
C PHE A 12 12.54 -9.77 6.99
N ILE A 13 12.35 -8.45 7.00
CA ILE A 13 11.11 -7.83 6.53
C ILE A 13 11.28 -7.57 5.04
N ASN A 14 10.64 -8.39 4.23
CA ASN A 14 10.89 -8.59 2.82
C ASN A 14 12.33 -9.07 2.53
N HIS A 15 12.50 -9.80 1.42
CA HIS A 15 13.81 -10.32 1.04
C HIS A 15 14.80 -9.19 0.72
N ASN A 16 16.00 -9.31 1.25
CA ASN A 16 17.14 -8.44 0.92
C ASN A 16 18.36 -9.30 0.59
N GLY A 17 18.54 -9.59 -0.70
CA GLY A 17 19.60 -10.48 -1.20
C GLY A 17 21.00 -10.00 -0.79
N LYS A 18 21.27 -8.70 -0.87
CA LYS A 18 22.59 -8.15 -0.50
C LYS A 18 22.91 -8.33 0.98
N TYR A 19 21.91 -8.14 1.83
CA TYR A 19 22.11 -8.33 3.27
C TYR A 19 22.24 -9.82 3.61
N LEU A 20 21.48 -10.67 2.96
CA LEU A 20 21.56 -12.12 3.13
C LEU A 20 22.94 -12.67 2.69
N GLU A 21 23.44 -12.26 1.53
CA GLU A 21 24.80 -12.61 1.06
C GLU A 21 25.89 -12.13 2.01
N ARG A 22 25.73 -10.91 2.56
CA ARG A 22 26.68 -10.40 3.56
C ARG A 22 26.66 -11.25 4.82
N LEU A 23 25.50 -11.67 5.28
CA LEU A 23 25.36 -12.53 6.46
C LEU A 23 25.97 -13.91 6.22
N GLU A 24 25.76 -14.49 5.05
CA GLU A 24 26.36 -15.78 4.67
C GLU A 24 27.89 -15.74 4.64
N ARG A 25 28.49 -14.61 4.21
CA ARG A 25 29.95 -14.42 4.23
C ARG A 25 30.54 -14.38 5.64
N THR A 26 29.73 -14.07 6.67
CA THR A 26 30.20 -14.18 8.07
C THR A 26 30.24 -15.61 8.59
N GLY A 27 29.76 -16.59 7.79
CA GLY A 27 29.67 -17.98 8.21
C GLY A 27 28.48 -18.29 9.11
N TYR A 28 27.51 -17.34 9.25
CA TYR A 28 26.32 -17.52 10.06
C TYR A 28 25.56 -18.80 9.69
N LYS A 29 25.22 -19.63 10.67
CA LYS A 29 24.49 -20.91 10.51
C LYS A 29 23.18 -20.95 11.29
N GLY A 30 22.77 -19.84 11.91
CA GLY A 30 21.53 -19.76 12.65
C GLY A 30 20.28 -19.71 11.74
N ARG A 31 19.12 -19.57 12.38
CA ARG A 31 17.84 -19.56 11.65
C ARG A 31 17.58 -18.24 10.96
N LEU A 32 16.96 -18.31 9.77
CA LEU A 32 16.52 -17.16 9.00
C LEU A 32 15.01 -17.21 8.83
N PHE A 33 14.35 -16.09 9.08
CA PHE A 33 12.90 -15.94 8.96
C PHE A 33 12.59 -14.83 7.96
N LEU A 34 11.59 -15.06 7.11
CA LEU A 34 11.13 -14.07 6.14
C LEU A 34 9.69 -13.67 6.47
N ILE A 35 9.46 -12.38 6.72
CA ILE A 35 8.12 -11.79 6.78
C ILE A 35 7.89 -11.04 5.47
N VAL A 36 6.89 -11.48 4.69
CA VAL A 36 6.55 -10.91 3.39
C VAL A 36 5.42 -9.90 3.56
N PHE A 37 5.73 -8.63 3.36
CA PHE A 37 4.71 -7.56 3.32
C PHE A 37 4.30 -7.21 1.90
N GLU A 38 5.25 -7.15 0.98
CA GLU A 38 4.99 -6.67 -0.37
C GLU A 38 4.56 -7.79 -1.32
N SER A 39 3.62 -7.46 -2.20
CA SER A 39 3.17 -8.37 -3.26
C SER A 39 4.28 -8.65 -4.29
N ALA A 40 4.10 -9.70 -5.08
CA ALA A 40 5.02 -10.03 -6.19
C ALA A 40 5.14 -8.89 -7.21
N LEU A 41 4.15 -8.02 -7.32
CA LEU A 41 4.21 -6.83 -8.16
C LEU A 41 5.24 -5.83 -7.64
N VAL A 42 5.32 -5.63 -6.33
CA VAL A 42 6.22 -4.64 -5.71
C VAL A 42 7.60 -5.23 -5.52
N GLN A 43 7.70 -6.44 -4.98
CA GLN A 43 8.95 -7.14 -4.70
C GLN A 43 8.88 -8.61 -5.11
N PRO A 44 9.13 -8.92 -6.39
CA PRO A 44 9.03 -10.28 -6.93
C PRO A 44 9.89 -11.30 -6.19
N ASP A 45 11.07 -10.89 -5.75
CA ASP A 45 12.06 -11.78 -5.11
C ASP A 45 11.54 -12.44 -3.84
N ASN A 46 10.57 -11.82 -3.14
CA ASN A 46 9.89 -12.42 -1.99
C ASN A 46 9.16 -13.73 -2.33
N TRP A 47 8.82 -13.91 -3.61
CA TRP A 47 7.90 -14.94 -4.09
C TRP A 47 8.58 -16.07 -4.87
N LEU A 48 9.86 -15.90 -5.17
CA LEU A 48 10.65 -16.91 -5.87
C LEU A 48 10.89 -18.12 -4.95
N PRO A 49 10.61 -19.36 -5.42
CA PRO A 49 10.86 -20.57 -4.64
C PRO A 49 12.30 -20.66 -4.13
N GLU A 50 13.28 -20.35 -4.98
CA GLU A 50 14.72 -20.34 -4.64
C GLU A 50 15.07 -19.31 -3.56
N THR A 51 14.37 -18.18 -3.50
CA THR A 51 14.53 -17.20 -2.43
C THR A 51 13.95 -17.75 -1.13
N ARG A 52 12.73 -18.26 -1.17
CA ARG A 52 12.01 -18.75 0.03
C ARG A 52 12.73 -19.94 0.67
N CYS A 53 13.30 -20.86 -0.13
CA CYS A 53 14.06 -22.01 0.38
C CYS A 53 15.31 -21.63 1.18
N ARG A 54 15.78 -20.39 1.13
CA ARG A 54 16.89 -19.89 1.96
C ARG A 54 16.50 -19.56 3.40
N TYR A 55 15.20 -19.61 3.71
CA TYR A 55 14.67 -19.29 5.03
C TYR A 55 14.14 -20.54 5.73
N SER A 56 14.27 -20.57 7.05
CA SER A 56 13.73 -21.65 7.90
C SER A 56 12.20 -21.61 7.92
N ALA A 57 11.61 -20.41 7.93
CA ALA A 57 10.17 -20.22 7.82
C ALA A 57 9.83 -18.91 7.11
N VAL A 58 8.66 -18.91 6.45
CA VAL A 58 8.12 -17.75 5.71
C VAL A 58 6.73 -17.41 6.26
N PHE A 59 6.57 -16.15 6.65
CA PHE A 59 5.32 -15.57 7.10
C PHE A 59 4.77 -14.66 6.00
N SER A 60 3.59 -14.97 5.49
CA SER A 60 2.97 -14.18 4.43
C SER A 60 1.45 -14.18 4.56
N TRP A 61 0.81 -13.23 3.91
CA TRP A 61 -0.65 -13.14 3.80
C TRP A 61 -1.25 -14.14 2.80
N GLU A 62 -0.42 -14.83 2.04
CA GLU A 62 -0.85 -15.93 1.19
C GLU A 62 -1.20 -17.17 2.03
N ASN A 63 -2.34 -17.80 1.73
CA ASN A 63 -2.69 -19.07 2.39
C ASN A 63 -1.54 -20.08 2.16
N PRO A 64 -0.97 -20.63 3.22
CA PRO A 64 0.21 -21.49 3.13
C PRO A 64 0.02 -22.75 2.25
N GLY A 65 -1.20 -23.20 2.02
CA GLY A 65 -1.44 -24.47 1.29
C GLY A 65 -0.74 -25.66 1.95
N GLY A 66 -0.91 -26.84 1.42
CA GLY A 66 -0.18 -28.04 1.87
C GLY A 66 1.32 -27.90 1.54
N GLY A 67 2.19 -27.88 2.55
CA GLY A 67 3.63 -27.86 2.36
C GLY A 67 4.12 -29.12 1.64
N SER A 68 4.95 -28.97 0.59
CA SER A 68 5.70 -30.08 0.01
C SER A 68 7.02 -30.28 0.77
N SER A 69 7.48 -31.52 0.85
CA SER A 69 8.77 -31.85 1.49
C SER A 69 9.90 -31.01 0.90
N GLY A 70 10.75 -30.41 1.75
CA GLY A 70 11.87 -29.57 1.34
C GLY A 70 11.56 -28.09 1.16
N GLN A 71 10.31 -27.65 1.39
CA GLN A 71 9.96 -26.24 1.44
C GLN A 71 10.02 -25.70 2.88
N PRO A 72 10.33 -24.40 3.08
CA PRO A 72 10.28 -23.80 4.40
C PRO A 72 8.86 -23.88 4.98
N GLU A 73 8.75 -23.94 6.31
CA GLU A 73 7.46 -23.80 6.98
C GLU A 73 6.81 -22.45 6.59
N ARG A 74 5.51 -22.48 6.29
CA ARG A 74 4.76 -21.30 5.89
C ARG A 74 3.66 -21.00 6.88
N PHE A 75 3.57 -19.73 7.29
CA PHE A 75 2.60 -19.26 8.25
C PHE A 75 1.78 -18.11 7.66
N LEU A 76 0.48 -18.11 7.95
CA LEU A 76 -0.37 -16.98 7.62
C LEU A 76 -0.01 -15.79 8.51
N PHE A 77 0.22 -14.65 7.89
CA PHE A 77 0.59 -13.42 8.56
C PHE A 77 -0.06 -12.23 7.87
N PHE A 78 -0.83 -11.46 8.60
CA PHE A 78 -1.44 -10.22 8.11
C PHE A 78 -0.60 -9.00 8.49
N TRP A 79 -0.77 -7.91 7.76
CA TRP A 79 -0.13 -6.65 8.07
C TRP A 79 -0.43 -6.24 9.52
N PRO A 80 0.59 -6.01 10.34
CA PRO A 80 0.39 -5.57 11.71
C PRO A 80 -0.05 -4.10 11.69
N ASN A 81 -1.15 -3.81 12.34
CA ASN A 81 -1.61 -2.46 12.55
C ASN A 81 -1.63 -2.17 14.06
N PRO A 82 -0.96 -1.10 14.51
CA PRO A 82 -1.09 -0.70 15.90
C PRO A 82 -2.54 -0.23 16.14
N LEU A 83 -3.28 -1.00 16.90
CA LEU A 83 -4.62 -0.63 17.37
C LEU A 83 -4.48 0.44 18.47
N SER A 84 -4.24 1.68 18.08
CA SER A 84 -4.38 2.80 18.99
C SER A 84 -5.80 3.37 18.87
N LEU A 85 -6.72 2.81 19.63
CA LEU A 85 -8.09 3.32 19.77
C LEU A 85 -8.17 4.47 20.80
N ALA A 86 -7.08 5.17 21.06
CA ALA A 86 -6.96 6.12 22.16
C ALA A 86 -7.80 7.41 22.01
N GLU A 87 -8.36 7.69 20.82
CA GLU A 87 -9.20 8.85 20.58
C GLU A 87 -10.47 8.43 19.86
N GLN A 88 -11.62 8.96 20.31
CA GLN A 88 -12.89 8.82 19.58
C GLN A 88 -12.75 9.52 18.21
N PRO A 89 -13.09 8.83 17.10
CA PRO A 89 -13.12 9.48 15.80
C PRO A 89 -14.14 10.62 15.77
N LEU A 90 -13.88 11.66 14.99
CA LEU A 90 -14.87 12.71 14.76
C LEU A 90 -16.15 12.10 14.17
N PRO A 91 -17.34 12.52 14.63
CA PRO A 91 -18.60 12.16 14.00
C PRO A 91 -18.58 12.46 12.50
N PHE A 92 -19.29 11.67 11.70
CA PHE A 92 -19.28 11.82 10.25
C PHE A 92 -19.76 13.22 9.80
N SER A 93 -20.79 13.77 10.46
CA SER A 93 -21.33 15.12 10.22
C SER A 93 -20.34 16.26 10.50
N GLU A 94 -19.41 16.06 11.43
CA GLU A 94 -18.41 17.07 11.77
C GLU A 94 -17.21 17.10 10.81
N ARG A 95 -17.11 16.12 9.90
CA ARG A 95 -16.03 16.04 8.92
C ARG A 95 -16.30 16.98 7.75
N LYS A 96 -15.50 18.03 7.66
CA LYS A 96 -15.70 19.14 6.73
C LYS A 96 -15.29 18.84 5.30
N LYS A 97 -14.48 17.81 5.09
CA LYS A 97 -13.90 17.45 3.79
C LYS A 97 -14.53 16.16 3.26
N LEU A 98 -14.84 16.12 1.95
CA LEU A 98 -15.49 14.96 1.37
C LEU A 98 -14.48 13.80 1.20
N CYS A 99 -13.47 13.97 0.38
CA CYS A 99 -12.64 12.85 -0.05
C CYS A 99 -11.14 13.15 -0.01
N VAL A 100 -10.33 12.16 0.32
CA VAL A 100 -8.88 12.25 0.31
C VAL A 100 -8.25 11.03 -0.36
N LEU A 101 -7.10 11.22 -1.00
CA LEU A 101 -6.20 10.15 -1.42
C LEU A 101 -4.81 10.39 -0.84
N MET A 102 -4.27 9.37 -0.16
CA MET A 102 -2.91 9.39 0.39
C MET A 102 -2.04 8.35 -0.29
N ALA A 103 -1.16 8.80 -1.18
CA ALA A 103 -0.22 7.91 -1.87
C ALA A 103 1.01 8.66 -2.35
N ALA A 104 2.13 7.97 -2.46
CA ALA A 104 3.28 8.49 -3.19
C ALA A 104 3.03 8.43 -4.72
N ASN A 105 3.60 9.38 -5.47
CA ASN A 105 3.59 9.35 -6.93
C ASN A 105 4.51 8.23 -7.44
N LYS A 106 4.03 6.99 -7.36
CA LYS A 106 4.70 5.79 -7.86
C LYS A 106 3.92 5.23 -9.02
N TRP A 107 4.62 4.70 -10.01
CA TRP A 107 4.03 4.00 -11.12
C TRP A 107 4.87 2.81 -11.53
N LYS A 108 4.22 1.68 -11.78
CA LYS A 108 4.80 0.47 -12.36
C LYS A 108 3.85 -0.05 -13.42
N ARG A 109 4.33 -0.25 -14.63
CA ARG A 109 3.53 -0.89 -15.68
C ARG A 109 3.64 -2.41 -15.54
N ARG A 110 2.72 -3.00 -14.82
CA ARG A 110 2.62 -4.45 -14.58
C ARG A 110 1.14 -4.87 -14.59
N PRO A 111 0.83 -6.11 -14.96
CA PRO A 111 -0.52 -6.64 -14.77
C PRO A 111 -0.98 -6.49 -13.31
N ASN A 112 -2.25 -6.20 -13.12
CA ASN A 112 -2.90 -6.06 -11.81
C ASN A 112 -2.36 -4.92 -10.92
N GLU A 113 -1.66 -3.93 -11.47
CA GLU A 113 -1.24 -2.75 -10.72
C GLU A 113 -2.39 -1.75 -10.57
N LEU A 114 -2.51 -1.13 -9.41
CA LEU A 114 -3.53 -0.12 -9.11
C LEU A 114 -2.98 1.31 -9.03
N TYR A 115 -1.72 1.53 -9.37
CA TYR A 115 -1.16 2.88 -9.46
C TYR A 115 -1.84 3.70 -10.56
N THR A 116 -2.16 3.05 -11.69
CA THR A 116 -2.89 3.68 -12.80
C THR A 116 -4.30 4.06 -12.37
N GLU A 117 -4.98 3.22 -11.59
CA GLU A 117 -6.33 3.52 -11.13
C GLU A 117 -6.35 4.65 -10.09
N ARG A 118 -5.37 4.70 -9.17
CA ARG A 118 -5.18 5.87 -8.30
C ARG A 118 -5.00 7.16 -9.09
N PHE A 119 -4.21 7.07 -10.15
CA PHE A 119 -3.96 8.22 -11.01
C PHE A 119 -5.21 8.67 -11.76
N ARG A 120 -6.05 7.75 -12.24
CA ARG A 120 -7.36 8.04 -12.83
C ARG A 120 -8.27 8.76 -11.84
N ALA A 121 -8.32 8.29 -10.59
CA ALA A 121 -9.07 8.95 -9.53
C ALA A 121 -8.62 10.40 -9.34
N ILE A 122 -7.30 10.62 -9.18
CA ILE A 122 -6.74 11.97 -9.01
C ILE A 122 -7.11 12.88 -10.17
N LEU A 123 -6.95 12.43 -11.41
CA LEU A 123 -7.26 13.21 -12.60
C LEU A 123 -8.75 13.56 -12.68
N TRP A 124 -9.61 12.59 -12.37
CA TRP A 124 -11.04 12.79 -12.44
C TRP A 124 -11.50 13.82 -11.40
N PHE A 125 -11.13 13.64 -10.13
CA PHE A 125 -11.49 14.59 -9.07
C PHE A 125 -10.90 15.97 -9.32
N MET A 126 -9.64 16.07 -9.72
CA MET A 126 -8.98 17.33 -10.02
C MET A 126 -9.68 18.11 -11.15
N LYS A 127 -10.27 17.40 -12.12
CA LYS A 127 -10.97 18.01 -13.24
C LYS A 127 -12.41 18.40 -12.90
N HIS A 128 -13.12 17.60 -12.11
CA HIS A 128 -14.56 17.73 -11.93
C HIS A 128 -14.97 18.30 -10.57
N HIS A 129 -14.22 17.96 -9.51
CA HIS A 129 -14.54 18.34 -8.12
C HIS A 129 -13.27 18.61 -7.30
N PRO A 130 -12.42 19.58 -7.72
CA PRO A 130 -11.17 19.87 -7.01
C PRO A 130 -11.36 20.41 -5.60
N GLU A 131 -12.53 21.01 -5.29
CA GLU A 131 -12.92 21.51 -3.97
C GLU A 131 -13.22 20.40 -2.96
N ASP A 132 -13.68 19.26 -3.44
CA ASP A 132 -14.11 18.12 -2.64
C ASP A 132 -13.01 17.05 -2.46
N PHE A 133 -11.84 17.27 -3.05
CA PHE A 133 -10.77 16.28 -3.08
C PHE A 133 -9.41 16.86 -2.72
N ASP A 134 -8.72 16.19 -1.79
CA ASP A 134 -7.35 16.52 -1.43
C ASP A 134 -6.42 15.31 -1.67
N LEU A 135 -5.25 15.60 -2.23
CA LEU A 135 -4.17 14.66 -2.47
C LEU A 135 -3.00 14.92 -1.53
N TYR A 136 -2.55 13.88 -0.82
CA TYR A 136 -1.34 13.89 -0.01
C TYR A 136 -0.36 12.81 -0.43
N GLY A 137 0.92 13.06 -0.21
CA GLY A 137 1.97 12.06 -0.42
C GLY A 137 3.26 12.64 -0.96
N TYR A 138 4.21 11.74 -1.20
CA TYR A 138 5.54 12.12 -1.68
C TYR A 138 5.61 12.12 -3.21
N ASP A 139 6.58 12.86 -3.75
CA ASP A 139 6.95 12.90 -5.17
C ASP A 139 5.86 13.49 -6.10
N TRP A 140 4.87 14.23 -5.58
CA TRP A 140 3.86 14.93 -6.38
C TRP A 140 4.28 16.34 -6.78
N ASN A 141 5.11 17.00 -5.98
CA ASN A 141 5.59 18.36 -6.25
C ASN A 141 6.79 18.35 -7.19
N ILE A 142 6.54 18.10 -8.47
CA ILE A 142 7.58 18.11 -9.52
C ILE A 142 7.55 19.45 -10.22
N SER A 143 8.46 20.37 -9.83
CA SER A 143 8.59 21.65 -10.52
C SER A 143 8.96 21.47 -12.01
N PRO A 144 8.59 22.42 -12.90
CA PRO A 144 8.93 22.36 -14.33
C PRO A 144 10.43 22.16 -14.59
N ALA A 145 11.30 22.76 -13.78
CA ALA A 145 12.75 22.58 -13.87
C ALA A 145 13.20 21.16 -13.50
N LYS A 146 12.47 20.48 -12.63
CA LYS A 146 12.74 19.08 -12.27
C LYS A 146 12.19 18.08 -13.27
N LYS A 147 11.28 18.47 -14.17
CA LYS A 147 10.70 17.55 -15.18
C LYS A 147 11.77 16.93 -16.07
N LEU A 148 12.75 17.69 -16.50
CA LEU A 148 13.86 17.18 -17.33
C LEU A 148 14.75 16.20 -16.55
N VAL A 149 15.10 16.55 -15.31
CA VAL A 149 15.87 15.68 -14.41
C VAL A 149 15.07 14.41 -14.08
N GLU A 150 13.77 14.52 -13.88
CA GLU A 150 12.92 13.34 -13.64
C GLU A 150 12.75 12.46 -14.89
N HIS A 151 12.79 12.99 -16.09
CA HIS A 151 12.85 12.17 -17.31
C HIS A 151 14.12 11.30 -17.35
N VAL A 152 15.28 11.87 -17.02
CA VAL A 152 16.55 11.14 -16.93
C VAL A 152 16.52 10.15 -15.76
N ARG A 153 16.02 10.55 -14.60
CA ARG A 153 15.85 9.67 -13.44
C ARG A 153 14.84 8.55 -13.70
N ASN A 154 13.76 8.81 -14.44
CA ASN A 154 12.78 7.81 -14.82
C ASN A 154 13.33 6.80 -15.83
N ALA A 155 14.21 7.21 -16.75
CA ALA A 155 14.96 6.30 -17.58
C ALA A 155 15.83 5.35 -16.72
N TRP A 156 16.46 5.86 -15.69
CA TRP A 156 17.25 5.08 -14.72
C TRP A 156 16.38 4.24 -13.77
N ARG A 157 15.24 4.78 -13.32
CA ARG A 157 14.23 4.07 -12.50
C ARG A 157 13.47 3.00 -13.30
N SER A 158 13.38 3.15 -14.62
CA SER A 158 12.82 2.14 -15.53
C SER A 158 13.57 0.81 -15.41
N PHE A 159 14.88 0.84 -15.18
CA PHE A 159 15.68 -0.33 -14.84
C PHE A 159 15.27 -0.97 -13.50
N ARG A 160 14.72 -0.21 -12.56
CA ARG A 160 14.22 -0.67 -11.25
C ARG A 160 12.70 -0.86 -11.21
N GLY A 161 12.01 -0.63 -12.33
CA GLY A 161 10.59 -0.87 -12.49
C GLY A 161 9.64 0.07 -11.73
N THR A 162 10.12 1.21 -11.19
CA THR A 162 9.27 2.22 -10.55
C THR A 162 9.51 3.59 -11.17
N GLN A 163 8.46 4.22 -11.67
CA GLN A 163 8.50 5.54 -12.29
C GLN A 163 7.65 6.55 -11.52
N VAL A 164 7.87 7.84 -11.76
CA VAL A 164 7.06 8.96 -11.26
C VAL A 164 6.41 9.64 -12.47
N ARG A 165 5.11 9.93 -12.39
CA ARG A 165 4.40 10.66 -13.46
C ARG A 165 4.56 12.17 -13.28
N PRO A 166 5.13 12.88 -14.25
CA PRO A 166 5.25 14.33 -14.21
C PRO A 166 3.90 14.97 -14.57
N ILE A 167 3.09 15.27 -13.56
CA ILE A 167 1.82 15.96 -13.71
C ILE A 167 1.74 17.12 -12.73
N ASP A 168 1.05 18.18 -13.12
CA ASP A 168 0.68 19.25 -12.22
C ASP A 168 -0.61 18.86 -11.47
N VAL A 169 -0.47 18.61 -10.18
CA VAL A 169 -1.57 18.29 -9.25
C VAL A 169 -1.80 19.42 -8.24
N SER A 170 -1.21 20.62 -8.49
CA SER A 170 -1.29 21.76 -7.57
C SER A 170 -2.71 22.13 -7.12
N PRO A 171 -3.76 21.98 -7.93
CA PRO A 171 -5.11 22.30 -7.49
C PRO A 171 -5.58 21.48 -6.29
N VAL A 172 -5.15 20.21 -6.20
CA VAL A 172 -5.62 19.26 -5.18
C VAL A 172 -4.52 18.79 -4.22
N TYR A 173 -3.25 19.08 -4.49
CA TYR A 173 -2.13 18.62 -3.69
C TYR A 173 -1.92 19.48 -2.44
N ARG A 174 -1.82 18.82 -1.28
CA ARG A 174 -1.67 19.47 0.04
C ARG A 174 -0.35 19.14 0.75
N GLY A 175 0.54 18.40 0.10
CA GLY A 175 1.88 18.11 0.64
C GLY A 175 2.07 16.67 1.11
N SER A 176 3.20 16.43 1.77
CA SER A 176 3.50 15.16 2.43
C SER A 176 2.99 15.15 3.87
N VAL A 177 2.74 13.97 4.42
CA VAL A 177 2.16 13.77 5.75
C VAL A 177 3.09 12.90 6.58
N SER A 178 3.38 13.31 7.80
CA SER A 178 4.12 12.51 8.79
C SER A 178 3.20 11.55 9.57
N VAL A 179 2.00 12.02 9.95
CA VAL A 179 1.02 11.25 10.71
C VAL A 179 -0.30 11.21 9.93
N LYS A 180 -0.59 10.10 9.27
CA LYS A 180 -1.78 9.93 8.41
C LYS A 180 -3.09 10.16 9.16
N LYS A 181 -3.20 9.63 10.39
CA LYS A 181 -4.40 9.73 11.23
C LYS A 181 -4.87 11.17 11.44
N ASP A 182 -3.94 12.11 11.66
CA ASP A 182 -4.28 13.51 11.94
C ASP A 182 -4.94 14.21 10.75
N ILE A 183 -4.64 13.75 9.55
CA ILE A 183 -5.24 14.24 8.32
C ILE A 183 -6.54 13.50 8.02
N LEU A 184 -6.50 12.16 8.02
CA LEU A 184 -7.64 11.31 7.65
C LEU A 184 -8.89 11.60 8.46
N LYS A 185 -8.77 11.88 9.77
CA LYS A 185 -9.90 12.16 10.66
C LYS A 185 -10.80 13.32 10.20
N ASN A 186 -10.32 14.21 9.33
CA ASN A 186 -11.06 15.37 8.83
C ASN A 186 -11.90 15.07 7.57
N TYR A 187 -11.76 13.87 7.00
CA TYR A 187 -12.42 13.48 5.75
C TYR A 187 -13.54 12.47 6.02
N ARG A 188 -14.59 12.54 5.20
CA ARG A 188 -15.67 11.54 5.20
C ARG A 188 -15.20 10.25 4.55
N PHE A 189 -14.49 10.35 3.43
CA PHE A 189 -14.05 9.22 2.61
C PHE A 189 -12.56 9.28 2.30
N CYS A 190 -11.94 8.11 2.18
CA CYS A 190 -10.57 7.97 1.70
C CYS A 190 -10.50 6.99 0.54
N ILE A 191 -9.98 7.42 -0.62
CA ILE A 191 -9.64 6.50 -1.72
C ILE A 191 -8.49 5.63 -1.27
N CYS A 192 -8.80 4.39 -0.94
CA CYS A 192 -7.95 3.42 -0.28
C CYS A 192 -7.66 2.24 -1.23
N TYR A 193 -6.94 2.51 -2.33
CA TYR A 193 -6.58 1.45 -3.28
C TYR A 193 -5.25 0.81 -2.89
N GLU A 194 -5.20 -0.51 -2.97
CA GLU A 194 -3.96 -1.26 -2.77
C GLU A 194 -2.94 -0.97 -3.89
N ASN A 195 -1.72 -1.48 -3.75
CA ASN A 195 -0.71 -1.36 -4.80
C ASN A 195 -1.05 -2.27 -5.99
N ALA A 196 -1.79 -3.33 -5.71
CA ALA A 196 -2.16 -4.35 -6.69
C ALA A 196 -3.51 -4.98 -6.34
N GLU A 197 -4.21 -5.48 -7.36
CA GLU A 197 -5.40 -6.32 -7.23
C GLU A 197 -5.09 -7.78 -7.57
N ASN A 198 -6.07 -8.67 -7.35
CA ASN A 198 -5.97 -10.09 -7.71
C ASN A 198 -4.83 -10.87 -7.01
N PHE A 199 -4.41 -10.40 -5.85
CA PHE A 199 -3.52 -11.15 -4.95
C PHE A 199 -4.30 -11.61 -3.72
N PRO A 200 -4.72 -12.90 -3.66
CA PRO A 200 -5.54 -13.42 -2.55
C PRO A 200 -4.90 -13.18 -1.19
N GLY A 201 -5.61 -12.51 -0.30
CA GLY A 201 -5.13 -12.16 1.04
C GLY A 201 -4.33 -10.86 1.14
N TYR A 202 -4.04 -10.19 0.03
CA TYR A 202 -3.28 -8.94 0.04
C TYR A 202 -4.15 -7.76 0.50
N ILE A 203 -4.21 -7.59 1.81
CA ILE A 203 -4.87 -6.48 2.49
C ILE A 203 -3.81 -5.82 3.35
N THR A 204 -3.50 -4.55 3.10
CA THR A 204 -2.40 -3.85 3.78
C THR A 204 -2.91 -2.88 4.85
N GLU A 205 -1.99 -2.14 5.45
CA GLU A 205 -2.29 -1.11 6.46
C GLU A 205 -3.29 -0.04 6.00
N LYS A 206 -3.47 0.15 4.70
CA LYS A 206 -4.23 1.28 4.14
C LYS A 206 -5.68 1.33 4.60
N ILE A 207 -6.38 0.20 4.54
CA ILE A 207 -7.78 0.15 4.97
C ILE A 207 -7.90 0.29 6.49
N PHE A 208 -6.93 -0.24 7.24
CA PHE A 208 -6.88 -0.12 8.70
C PHE A 208 -6.53 1.30 9.15
N ASP A 209 -5.65 2.01 8.43
CA ASP A 209 -5.40 3.44 8.66
C ASP A 209 -6.71 4.25 8.57
N CYS A 210 -7.60 3.87 7.63
CA CYS A 210 -8.92 4.49 7.51
C CYS A 210 -9.80 4.19 8.73
N PHE A 211 -9.86 2.93 9.17
CA PHE A 211 -10.65 2.55 10.34
C PHE A 211 -10.17 3.21 11.63
N ILE A 212 -8.86 3.27 11.85
CA ILE A 212 -8.24 3.94 13.01
C ILE A 212 -8.59 5.44 13.03
N ALA A 213 -8.65 6.07 11.86
CA ALA A 213 -9.04 7.48 11.74
C ALA A 213 -10.56 7.69 11.69
N GLY A 214 -11.34 6.60 11.64
CA GLY A 214 -12.79 6.60 11.50
C GLY A 214 -13.29 7.11 10.15
N VAL A 215 -12.45 7.22 9.12
CA VAL A 215 -12.83 7.62 7.77
C VAL A 215 -13.33 6.40 6.99
N VAL A 216 -14.37 6.57 6.17
CA VAL A 216 -14.92 5.48 5.36
C VAL A 216 -13.98 5.19 4.18
N PRO A 217 -13.42 3.97 4.06
CA PRO A 217 -12.56 3.64 2.92
C PRO A 217 -13.36 3.36 1.66
N VAL A 218 -12.97 3.97 0.53
CA VAL A 218 -13.34 3.55 -0.82
C VAL A 218 -12.25 2.60 -1.29
N TYR A 219 -12.50 1.30 -1.18
CA TYR A 219 -11.48 0.27 -1.34
C TYR A 219 -11.43 -0.29 -2.75
N LEU A 220 -10.22 -0.55 -3.21
CA LEU A 220 -9.92 -1.36 -4.39
C LEU A 220 -8.64 -2.16 -4.13
N GLY A 221 -8.75 -3.47 -4.25
CA GLY A 221 -7.65 -4.41 -3.99
C GLY A 221 -8.09 -5.84 -4.29
N TRP A 222 -7.75 -6.77 -3.42
CA TRP A 222 -8.22 -8.13 -3.55
C TRP A 222 -9.75 -8.22 -3.42
N ASP A 223 -10.39 -8.92 -4.35
CA ASP A 223 -11.85 -9.09 -4.43
C ASP A 223 -12.46 -9.92 -3.28
N GLY A 224 -11.63 -10.78 -2.67
CA GLY A 224 -12.02 -11.56 -1.48
C GLY A 224 -11.82 -10.85 -0.14
N ALA A 225 -11.61 -9.54 -0.11
CA ALA A 225 -11.37 -8.79 1.13
C ALA A 225 -12.54 -8.92 2.13
N GLY A 226 -13.77 -9.03 1.65
CA GLY A 226 -14.97 -9.24 2.46
C GLY A 226 -14.96 -10.53 3.31
N ARG A 227 -14.05 -11.47 3.04
CA ARG A 227 -13.84 -12.65 3.88
C ARG A 227 -13.18 -12.34 5.22
N PHE A 228 -12.47 -11.22 5.32
CA PHE A 228 -11.71 -10.80 6.50
C PHE A 228 -12.20 -9.49 7.09
N ILE A 229 -12.83 -8.65 6.25
CA ILE A 229 -13.32 -7.32 6.63
C ILE A 229 -14.81 -7.28 6.32
N PRO A 230 -15.67 -6.93 7.28
CA PRO A 230 -17.11 -6.84 7.03
C PRO A 230 -17.42 -5.89 5.87
N GLU A 231 -18.20 -6.37 4.89
CA GLU A 231 -18.47 -5.65 3.65
C GLU A 231 -19.19 -4.30 3.85
N ASN A 232 -19.92 -4.16 4.96
CA ASN A 232 -20.60 -2.92 5.31
C ASN A 232 -19.68 -1.86 5.96
N THR A 233 -18.37 -2.11 6.06
CA THR A 233 -17.41 -1.17 6.66
C THR A 233 -16.57 -0.42 5.63
N PHE A 234 -16.72 -0.72 4.34
CA PHE A 234 -16.04 -0.05 3.25
C PHE A 234 -16.91 0.03 2.00
N ILE A 235 -16.59 0.93 1.10
CA ILE A 235 -17.23 1.09 -0.20
C ILE A 235 -16.33 0.39 -1.24
N ASP A 236 -16.83 -0.67 -1.87
CA ASP A 236 -16.10 -1.35 -2.94
C ASP A 236 -16.21 -0.55 -4.24
N LYS A 237 -15.06 -0.05 -4.74
CA LYS A 237 -15.00 0.73 -5.99
C LYS A 237 -15.57 -0.02 -7.19
N ARG A 238 -15.51 -1.35 -7.19
CA ARG A 238 -15.99 -2.20 -8.29
C ARG A 238 -17.50 -2.12 -8.51
N HIS A 239 -18.26 -1.69 -7.52
CA HIS A 239 -19.69 -1.48 -7.64
C HIS A 239 -20.05 -0.21 -8.44
N TYR A 240 -19.06 0.63 -8.77
CA TYR A 240 -19.26 1.89 -9.48
C TYR A 240 -18.53 1.83 -10.83
N PRO A 241 -19.23 1.93 -11.97
CA PRO A 241 -18.64 1.79 -13.30
C PRO A 241 -17.63 2.93 -13.61
N ASP A 242 -17.86 4.11 -13.05
CA ASP A 242 -17.06 5.30 -13.26
C ASP A 242 -16.90 6.13 -11.96
N TYR A 243 -16.14 7.21 -12.04
CA TYR A 243 -15.93 8.10 -10.90
C TYR A 243 -17.10 9.07 -10.67
N GLU A 244 -17.92 9.33 -11.68
CA GLU A 244 -19.09 10.19 -11.53
C GLU A 244 -20.16 9.49 -10.67
N SER A 245 -20.46 8.23 -10.96
CA SER A 245 -21.38 7.43 -10.15
C SER A 245 -20.89 7.23 -8.73
N LEU A 246 -19.57 7.01 -8.56
CA LEU A 246 -18.97 6.95 -7.23
C LEU A 246 -19.13 8.28 -6.50
N TYR A 247 -18.77 9.40 -7.12
CA TYR A 247 -18.85 10.73 -6.50
C TYR A 247 -20.28 11.07 -6.08
N ASN A 248 -21.26 10.84 -6.97
CA ASN A 248 -22.67 11.09 -6.68
C ASN A 248 -23.13 10.28 -5.45
N TYR A 249 -22.69 9.04 -5.32
CA TYR A 249 -22.97 8.22 -4.14
C TYR A 249 -22.32 8.80 -2.88
N LEU A 250 -21.02 9.17 -2.93
CA LEU A 250 -20.31 9.74 -1.80
C LEU A 250 -20.91 11.09 -1.34
N ALA A 251 -21.26 11.95 -2.29
CA ALA A 251 -21.83 13.26 -2.02
C ALA A 251 -23.24 13.18 -1.42
N ALA A 252 -24.02 12.16 -1.81
CA ALA A 252 -25.37 11.94 -1.30
C ALA A 252 -25.41 11.21 0.05
N MET A 253 -24.29 10.60 0.51
CA MET A 253 -24.27 9.83 1.74
C MET A 253 -24.36 10.78 2.95
N GLY A 254 -25.45 10.63 3.71
CA GLY A 254 -25.65 11.23 5.03
C GLY A 254 -25.04 10.38 6.15
N GLU A 255 -25.44 10.68 7.39
CA GLU A 255 -25.09 9.86 8.58
C GLU A 255 -25.80 8.51 8.57
#